data_49ade1b2494e3a38037bf2bc6cd85cda
#
_entry.id   49ade1b2494e3a38037bf2bc6cd85cda
#
_cell.length_a   1.000
_cell.length_b   1.000
_cell.length_c   1.000
_cell.angle_alpha   90.00
_cell.angle_beta   90.00
_cell.angle_gamma   90.00
#
_symmetry.space_group_name_H-M   'P 1'
#
loop_
_entity.id
_entity.type
_entity.pdbx_description
1 polymer ?
#
loop_
_entity_poly.entity_id
_entity_poly.type
_entity_poly.pdbx_seq_one_letter_code
_entity_poly.pdbx_strand_id
1 'polypeptide(L)'
;MVAGDVPPSLLQKAFGETLTDEDVRTRESSGNPLAQNPNTSARGLYQITSNARKDAEKFDKSLVGSNYDDPAVQERYRTAYKGELARQLESKGVEVSEDNINRAWVIGAGGMKRLAKANPNALLKDVLPASYFKKDKNGNSINPNLENKTVEYFMTHKDPYYRKKTV
;
A
#
# COMPACT_ATOMS: atom_id res chain seq x y z
N MET A 1 -3.90 33.18 -3.18
CA MET A 1 -3.29 32.04 -2.47
C MET A 1 -2.84 31.04 -3.51
N VAL A 2 -1.56 30.76 -3.56
CA VAL A 2 -1.03 29.73 -4.46
C VAL A 2 -1.43 28.35 -3.90
N ALA A 3 -1.73 27.37 -4.75
CA ALA A 3 -2.13 26.03 -4.31
C ALA A 3 -1.15 25.37 -3.31
N GLY A 4 0.15 25.78 -3.31
CA GLY A 4 1.16 25.35 -2.36
C GLY A 4 1.05 25.93 -0.94
N ASP A 5 0.16 26.91 -0.72
CA ASP A 5 -0.01 27.56 0.58
C ASP A 5 -1.11 26.92 1.45
N VAL A 6 -1.76 25.87 0.96
CA VAL A 6 -2.76 25.14 1.74
C VAL A 6 -2.03 24.24 2.76
N PRO A 7 -2.26 24.42 4.06
CA PRO A 7 -1.61 23.58 5.05
C PRO A 7 -1.94 22.10 4.83
N PRO A 8 -0.96 21.18 4.96
CA PRO A 8 -1.21 19.74 4.83
C PRO A 8 -2.36 19.22 5.69
N SER A 9 -2.54 19.80 6.88
CA SER A 9 -3.65 19.45 7.78
C SER A 9 -5.03 19.73 7.21
N LEU A 10 -5.18 20.77 6.39
CA LEU A 10 -6.46 21.07 5.73
C LEU A 10 -6.71 20.13 4.54
N LEU A 11 -5.66 19.79 3.80
CA LEU A 11 -5.74 18.77 2.74
C LEU A 11 -6.11 17.40 3.31
N GLN A 12 -5.54 17.01 4.44
CA GLN A 12 -5.87 15.78 5.14
C GLN A 12 -7.34 15.74 5.59
N LYS A 13 -7.87 16.85 6.10
CA LYS A 13 -9.30 16.95 6.47
C LYS A 13 -10.22 16.85 5.26
N ALA A 14 -9.82 17.41 4.12
CA ALA A 14 -10.61 17.37 2.89
C ALA A 14 -10.66 15.97 2.26
N PHE A 15 -9.56 15.20 2.36
CA PHE A 15 -9.39 13.91 1.68
C PHE A 15 -9.22 12.71 2.63
N GLY A 16 -9.41 12.92 3.93
CA GLY A 16 -9.18 11.93 4.98
C GLY A 16 -7.77 12.03 5.56
N GLU A 17 -7.58 11.39 6.69
CA GLU A 17 -6.29 11.35 7.39
C GLU A 17 -5.34 10.35 6.74
N THR A 18 -4.03 10.61 6.77
CA THR A 18 -3.01 9.66 6.35
C THR A 18 -3.05 8.40 7.24
N LEU A 19 -2.93 7.24 6.61
CA LEU A 19 -2.82 5.97 7.33
C LEU A 19 -1.55 5.95 8.19
N THR A 20 -1.73 5.63 9.47
CA THR A 20 -0.61 5.36 10.38
C THR A 20 -0.11 3.92 10.22
N ASP A 21 1.08 3.63 10.75
CA ASP A 21 1.59 2.26 10.78
C ASP A 21 0.67 1.34 11.61
N GLU A 22 0.04 1.85 12.67
CA GLU A 22 -0.95 1.11 13.44
C GLU A 22 -2.19 0.78 12.61
N ASP A 23 -2.70 1.72 11.82
CA ASP A 23 -3.82 1.47 10.89
C ASP A 23 -3.47 0.34 9.91
N VAL A 24 -2.25 0.35 9.38
CA VAL A 24 -1.79 -0.67 8.44
C VAL A 24 -1.65 -2.03 9.13
N ARG A 25 -1.03 -2.10 10.32
CA ARG A 25 -0.96 -3.35 11.11
C ARG A 25 -2.35 -3.92 11.38
N THR A 26 -3.28 -3.06 11.79
CA THR A 26 -4.66 -3.47 12.08
C THR A 26 -5.35 -4.03 10.83
N ARG A 27 -5.21 -3.34 9.71
CA ARG A 27 -5.75 -3.77 8.42
C ARG A 27 -5.19 -5.10 7.95
N GLU A 28 -3.86 -5.25 8.00
CA GLU A 28 -3.18 -6.40 7.41
C GLU A 28 -3.23 -7.66 8.28
N SER A 29 -3.07 -7.53 9.58
CA SER A 29 -2.89 -8.69 10.46
C SER A 29 -3.73 -8.67 11.75
N SER A 30 -4.51 -7.61 11.98
CA SER A 30 -5.16 -7.34 13.28
C SER A 30 -4.13 -7.28 14.44
N GLY A 31 -2.91 -6.85 14.13
CA GLY A 31 -1.81 -6.74 15.10
C GLY A 31 -1.13 -8.07 15.44
N ASN A 32 -1.40 -9.15 14.68
CA ASN A 32 -0.80 -10.46 14.93
C ASN A 32 0.54 -10.62 14.17
N PRO A 33 1.70 -10.68 14.85
CA PRO A 33 2.99 -10.83 14.20
C PRO A 33 3.21 -12.21 13.56
N LEU A 34 2.38 -13.20 13.89
CA LEU A 34 2.44 -14.54 13.33
C LEU A 34 1.38 -14.79 12.25
N ALA A 35 0.63 -13.76 11.84
CA ALA A 35 -0.36 -13.90 10.81
C ALA A 35 0.26 -14.36 9.48
N GLN A 36 -0.37 -15.35 8.84
CA GLN A 36 0.04 -15.86 7.54
C GLN A 36 -1.13 -15.83 6.57
N ASN A 37 -0.86 -15.38 5.34
CA ASN A 37 -1.85 -15.45 4.28
C ASN A 37 -1.78 -16.84 3.64
N PRO A 38 -2.88 -17.62 3.63
CA PRO A 38 -2.87 -18.97 3.09
C PRO A 38 -2.69 -19.02 1.57
N ASN A 39 -2.87 -17.90 0.87
CA ASN A 39 -2.85 -17.85 -0.60
C ASN A 39 -1.59 -17.20 -1.16
N THR A 40 -0.75 -16.61 -0.31
CA THR A 40 0.46 -15.88 -0.72
C THR A 40 1.59 -16.09 0.27
N SER A 41 2.76 -15.53 -0.01
CA SER A 41 3.89 -15.50 0.94
C SER A 41 3.80 -14.36 1.96
N ALA A 42 2.70 -13.60 1.96
CA ALA A 42 2.51 -12.48 2.89
C ALA A 42 2.35 -12.99 4.33
N ARG A 43 3.12 -12.43 5.24
CA ARG A 43 3.07 -12.78 6.67
C ARG A 43 3.49 -11.63 7.57
N GLY A 44 3.17 -11.75 8.86
CA GLY A 44 3.54 -10.83 9.90
C GLY A 44 2.61 -9.64 10.04
N LEU A 45 3.01 -8.68 10.85
CA LEU A 45 2.23 -7.47 11.19
C LEU A 45 1.72 -6.72 9.96
N TYR A 46 2.55 -6.61 8.93
CA TYR A 46 2.30 -5.83 7.72
C TYR A 46 2.01 -6.67 6.48
N GLN A 47 1.91 -8.00 6.65
CA GLN A 47 1.67 -8.93 5.53
C GLN A 47 2.62 -8.71 4.36
N ILE A 48 3.92 -8.57 4.66
CA ILE A 48 4.95 -8.36 3.65
C ILE A 48 5.26 -9.68 2.94
N THR A 49 5.15 -9.69 1.62
CA THR A 49 5.47 -10.86 0.79
C THR A 49 6.98 -11.12 0.74
N SER A 50 7.37 -12.32 0.33
CA SER A 50 8.79 -12.65 0.18
C SER A 50 9.52 -11.74 -0.81
N ASN A 51 8.87 -11.34 -1.91
CA ASN A 51 9.45 -10.41 -2.86
C ASN A 51 9.60 -9.00 -2.27
N ALA A 52 8.60 -8.52 -1.54
CA ALA A 52 8.68 -7.23 -0.85
C ALA A 52 9.75 -7.23 0.24
N ARG A 53 9.95 -8.37 0.93
CA ARG A 53 11.08 -8.49 1.89
C ARG A 53 12.43 -8.39 1.19
N LYS A 54 12.60 -9.03 0.04
CA LYS A 54 13.83 -8.90 -0.76
C LYS A 54 14.08 -7.45 -1.20
N ASP A 55 13.03 -6.74 -1.58
CA ASP A 55 13.14 -5.32 -1.94
C ASP A 55 13.51 -4.46 -0.73
N ALA A 56 12.94 -4.73 0.44
CA ALA A 56 13.35 -4.08 1.69
C ALA A 56 14.84 -4.33 2.02
N GLU A 57 15.32 -5.55 1.82
CA GLU A 57 16.72 -5.93 2.04
C GLU A 57 17.69 -5.23 1.07
N LYS A 58 17.25 -4.85 -0.12
CA LYS A 58 18.04 -4.00 -1.03
C LYS A 58 18.24 -2.60 -0.45
N PHE A 59 17.23 -2.07 0.20
CA PHE A 59 17.28 -0.75 0.84
C PHE A 59 18.07 -0.79 2.16
N ASP A 60 17.85 -1.82 2.97
CA ASP A 60 18.56 -2.04 4.23
C ASP A 60 19.14 -3.46 4.28
N LYS A 61 20.40 -3.59 3.88
CA LYS A 61 21.11 -4.88 3.81
C LYS A 61 21.30 -5.54 5.17
N SER A 62 21.22 -4.78 6.27
CA SER A 62 21.32 -5.34 7.63
C SER A 62 20.16 -6.27 8.00
N LEU A 63 19.06 -6.22 7.23
CA LEU A 63 17.90 -7.10 7.42
C LEU A 63 18.14 -8.53 6.95
N VAL A 64 19.10 -8.74 6.05
CA VAL A 64 19.41 -10.07 5.51
C VAL A 64 19.82 -11.02 6.63
N GLY A 65 19.13 -12.16 6.73
CA GLY A 65 19.39 -13.15 7.77
C GLY A 65 18.78 -12.83 9.15
N SER A 66 18.04 -11.71 9.28
CA SER A 66 17.32 -11.40 10.51
C SER A 66 16.10 -12.32 10.73
N ASN A 67 15.70 -12.45 12.00
CA ASN A 67 14.51 -13.26 12.33
C ASN A 67 13.23 -12.48 12.04
N TYR A 68 12.57 -12.78 10.93
CA TYR A 68 11.34 -12.10 10.54
C TYR A 68 10.15 -12.36 11.47
N ASP A 69 10.17 -13.40 12.29
CA ASP A 69 9.13 -13.67 13.28
C ASP A 69 9.19 -12.72 14.50
N ASP A 70 10.31 -12.01 14.68
CA ASP A 70 10.44 -10.97 15.69
C ASP A 70 9.66 -9.71 15.26
N PRO A 71 8.68 -9.25 16.07
CA PRO A 71 7.93 -8.03 15.76
C PRO A 71 8.81 -6.79 15.54
N ALA A 72 9.91 -6.66 16.28
CA ALA A 72 10.85 -5.53 16.11
C ALA A 72 11.55 -5.59 14.74
N VAL A 73 11.86 -6.78 14.24
CA VAL A 73 12.41 -6.97 12.90
C VAL A 73 11.35 -6.65 11.84
N GLN A 74 10.10 -7.03 12.05
CA GLN A 74 8.99 -6.71 11.14
C GLN A 74 8.78 -5.19 11.00
N GLU A 75 8.91 -4.43 12.08
CA GLU A 75 8.89 -2.96 12.02
C GLU A 75 10.04 -2.40 11.18
N ARG A 76 11.22 -2.96 11.28
CA ARG A 76 12.37 -2.57 10.46
C ARG A 76 12.14 -2.89 8.97
N TYR A 77 11.54 -4.03 8.65
CA TYR A 77 11.14 -4.36 7.28
C TYR A 77 10.10 -3.37 6.74
N ARG A 78 9.14 -2.97 7.56
CA ARG A 78 8.16 -1.93 7.19
C ARG A 78 8.85 -0.64 6.79
N THR A 79 9.76 -0.15 7.64
CA THR A 79 10.51 1.09 7.39
C THR A 79 11.37 0.99 6.13
N ALA A 80 12.10 -0.11 5.96
CA ALA A 80 12.95 -0.33 4.80
C ALA A 80 12.14 -0.45 3.50
N TYR A 81 11.03 -1.17 3.52
CA TYR A 81 10.19 -1.30 2.33
C TYR A 81 9.52 0.02 1.95
N LYS A 82 9.08 0.82 2.92
CA LYS A 82 8.62 2.20 2.67
C LYS A 82 9.70 3.03 1.98
N GLY A 83 10.94 2.93 2.44
CA GLY A 83 12.08 3.60 1.82
C GLY A 83 12.31 3.16 0.38
N GLU A 84 12.24 1.87 0.10
CA GLU A 84 12.36 1.34 -1.26
C GLU A 84 11.19 1.78 -2.15
N LEU A 85 9.98 1.79 -1.65
CA LEU A 85 8.82 2.32 -2.39
C LEU A 85 8.97 3.81 -2.69
N ALA A 86 9.44 4.61 -1.72
CA ALA A 86 9.72 6.02 -1.93
C ALA A 86 10.74 6.23 -3.06
N ARG A 87 11.83 5.45 -3.05
CA ARG A 87 12.84 5.48 -4.11
C ARG A 87 12.25 5.12 -5.48
N GLN A 88 11.40 4.10 -5.53
CA GLN A 88 10.75 3.69 -6.77
C GLN A 88 9.76 4.74 -7.29
N LEU A 89 8.98 5.35 -6.41
CA LEU A 89 8.06 6.44 -6.78
C LEU A 89 8.84 7.61 -7.37
N GLU A 90 9.91 8.04 -6.71
CA GLU A 90 10.77 9.12 -7.19
C GLU A 90 11.34 8.82 -8.57
N SER A 91 11.88 7.60 -8.77
CA SER A 91 12.44 7.18 -10.06
C SER A 91 11.41 7.16 -11.19
N LYS A 92 10.13 7.04 -10.87
CA LYS A 92 9.02 7.03 -11.82
C LYS A 92 8.32 8.40 -11.97
N GLY A 93 8.84 9.43 -11.32
CA GLY A 93 8.30 10.79 -11.36
C GLY A 93 6.97 10.94 -10.64
N VAL A 94 6.67 10.06 -9.69
CA VAL A 94 5.49 10.15 -8.82
C VAL A 94 5.86 10.85 -7.53
N GLU A 95 5.01 11.75 -7.06
CA GLU A 95 5.21 12.46 -5.80
C GLU A 95 5.43 11.48 -4.65
N VAL A 96 6.48 11.72 -3.86
CA VAL A 96 6.77 10.93 -2.66
C VAL A 96 6.05 11.56 -1.47
N SER A 97 5.06 10.86 -0.96
CA SER A 97 4.30 11.23 0.24
C SER A 97 3.93 9.97 1.00
N GLU A 98 3.60 10.09 2.28
CA GLU A 98 3.10 8.95 3.07
C GLU A 98 1.86 8.32 2.43
N ASP A 99 0.95 9.13 1.91
CA ASP A 99 -0.25 8.63 1.22
C ASP A 99 0.12 7.85 -0.04
N ASN A 100 1.02 8.36 -0.86
CA ASN A 100 1.45 7.65 -2.07
C ASN A 100 2.29 6.41 -1.77
N ILE A 101 3.08 6.42 -0.71
CA ILE A 101 3.78 5.21 -0.23
C ILE A 101 2.78 4.14 0.21
N ASN A 102 1.76 4.51 0.97
CA ASN A 102 0.72 3.58 1.40
C ASN A 102 -0.10 3.02 0.23
N ARG A 103 -0.38 3.84 -0.78
CA ARG A 103 -1.01 3.38 -2.03
C ARG A 103 -0.10 2.44 -2.82
N ALA A 104 1.18 2.79 -2.95
CA ALA A 104 2.18 1.95 -3.60
C ALA A 104 2.41 0.63 -2.86
N TRP A 105 2.21 0.60 -1.54
CA TRP A 105 2.23 -0.64 -0.76
C TRP A 105 1.26 -1.68 -1.32
N VAL A 106 0.11 -1.24 -1.80
CA VAL A 106 -0.95 -2.12 -2.31
C VAL A 106 -0.82 -2.37 -3.81
N ILE A 107 -0.61 -1.32 -4.61
CA ILE A 107 -0.60 -1.44 -6.08
C ILE A 107 0.79 -1.35 -6.70
N GLY A 108 1.82 -1.16 -5.90
CA GLY A 108 3.18 -0.96 -6.39
C GLY A 108 3.42 0.43 -6.98
N ALA A 109 4.69 0.80 -7.12
CA ALA A 109 5.08 2.07 -7.71
C ALA A 109 4.70 2.16 -9.20
N GLY A 110 4.74 1.04 -9.92
CA GLY A 110 4.29 0.97 -11.32
C GLY A 110 2.80 1.28 -11.48
N GLY A 111 1.97 0.75 -10.58
CA GLY A 111 0.54 1.08 -10.51
C GLY A 111 0.32 2.55 -10.24
N MET A 112 1.05 3.13 -9.29
CA MET A 112 0.97 4.56 -8.98
C MET A 112 1.35 5.44 -10.17
N LYS A 113 2.37 5.06 -10.93
CA LYS A 113 2.74 5.77 -12.17
C LYS A 113 1.60 5.78 -13.19
N ARG A 114 0.89 4.67 -13.33
CA ARG A 114 -0.29 4.56 -14.22
C ARG A 114 -1.43 5.48 -13.75
N LEU A 115 -1.72 5.47 -12.45
CA LEU A 115 -2.78 6.32 -11.89
C LEU A 115 -2.46 7.80 -12.00
N ALA A 116 -1.21 8.19 -11.81
CA ALA A 116 -0.78 9.60 -11.91
C ALA A 116 -1.00 10.19 -13.30
N LYS A 117 -1.02 9.36 -14.34
CA LYS A 117 -1.23 9.77 -15.74
C LYS A 117 -2.66 9.56 -16.24
N ALA A 118 -3.50 8.92 -15.45
CA ALA A 118 -4.83 8.52 -15.87
C ALA A 118 -5.85 9.65 -15.69
N ASN A 119 -6.95 9.57 -16.44
CA ASN A 119 -8.11 10.40 -16.20
C ASN A 119 -8.68 10.09 -14.79
N PRO A 120 -8.89 11.08 -13.93
CA PRO A 120 -9.46 10.88 -12.59
C PRO A 120 -10.81 10.16 -12.58
N ASN A 121 -11.59 10.29 -13.62
CA ASN A 121 -12.90 9.64 -13.76
C ASN A 121 -12.84 8.22 -14.34
N ALA A 122 -11.67 7.78 -14.79
CA ALA A 122 -11.49 6.42 -15.29
C ALA A 122 -11.66 5.40 -14.15
N LEU A 123 -12.18 4.22 -14.49
CA LEU A 123 -12.26 3.12 -13.54
C LEU A 123 -10.90 2.45 -13.38
N LEU A 124 -10.58 1.99 -12.19
CA LEU A 124 -9.30 1.33 -11.92
C LEU A 124 -9.08 0.12 -12.84
N LYS A 125 -10.13 -0.66 -13.14
CA LYS A 125 -10.05 -1.80 -14.06
C LYS A 125 -9.63 -1.43 -15.49
N ASP A 126 -9.86 -0.18 -15.90
CA ASP A 126 -9.51 0.30 -17.24
C ASP A 126 -8.09 0.88 -17.29
N VAL A 127 -7.50 1.17 -16.15
CA VAL A 127 -6.17 1.78 -16.02
C VAL A 127 -5.12 0.79 -15.57
N LEU A 128 -5.48 -0.11 -14.64
CA LEU A 128 -4.57 -1.11 -14.09
C LEU A 128 -4.80 -2.46 -14.78
N PRO A 129 -3.71 -3.23 -15.06
CA PRO A 129 -3.83 -4.59 -15.55
C PRO A 129 -4.66 -5.48 -14.61
N ALA A 130 -5.34 -6.47 -15.17
CA ALA A 130 -6.18 -7.41 -14.41
C ALA A 130 -5.43 -8.11 -13.26
N SER A 131 -4.11 -8.27 -13.36
CA SER A 131 -3.27 -8.87 -12.33
C SER A 131 -3.23 -8.08 -11.01
N TYR A 132 -3.59 -6.79 -11.04
CA TYR A 132 -3.73 -5.99 -9.82
C TYR A 132 -4.98 -6.34 -9.01
N PHE A 133 -5.98 -6.95 -9.64
CA PHE A 133 -7.24 -7.33 -9.02
C PHE A 133 -7.22 -8.83 -8.71
N LYS A 134 -6.47 -9.19 -7.66
CA LYS A 134 -6.23 -10.59 -7.28
C LYS A 134 -7.53 -11.30 -6.92
N LYS A 135 -7.64 -12.51 -7.40
CA LYS A 135 -8.69 -13.47 -7.04
C LYS A 135 -8.16 -14.44 -6.00
N ASP A 136 -9.03 -14.88 -5.11
CA ASP A 136 -8.76 -16.01 -4.23
C ASP A 136 -8.86 -17.34 -5.01
N LYS A 137 -8.58 -18.45 -4.33
CA LYS A 137 -8.66 -19.79 -4.93
C LYS A 137 -10.05 -20.18 -5.45
N ASN A 138 -11.09 -19.47 -5.02
CA ASN A 138 -12.48 -19.69 -5.43
C ASN A 138 -12.92 -18.73 -6.54
N GLY A 139 -12.02 -17.90 -7.07
CA GLY A 139 -12.31 -16.92 -8.11
C GLY A 139 -12.98 -15.66 -7.62
N ASN A 140 -13.11 -15.46 -6.31
CA ASN A 140 -13.67 -14.22 -5.74
C ASN A 140 -12.60 -13.13 -5.68
N SER A 141 -12.99 -11.89 -5.95
CA SER A 141 -12.09 -10.76 -5.78
C SER A 141 -11.67 -10.60 -4.32
N ILE A 142 -10.35 -10.53 -4.07
CA ILE A 142 -9.81 -10.26 -2.73
C ILE A 142 -10.21 -8.85 -2.27
N ASN A 143 -10.33 -7.89 -3.20
CA ASN A 143 -10.82 -6.55 -2.96
C ASN A 143 -12.07 -6.28 -3.81
N PRO A 144 -13.26 -6.81 -3.44
CA PRO A 144 -14.47 -6.60 -4.22
C PRO A 144 -14.76 -5.11 -4.35
N ASN A 145 -15.27 -4.75 -5.51
CA ASN A 145 -15.63 -3.39 -5.91
C ASN A 145 -14.45 -2.43 -6.12
N LEU A 146 -13.20 -2.84 -5.92
CA LEU A 146 -12.08 -1.96 -6.25
C LEU A 146 -12.02 -1.68 -7.75
N GLU A 147 -12.24 -2.68 -8.57
CA GLU A 147 -12.22 -2.56 -10.04
C GLU A 147 -13.17 -1.48 -10.56
N ASN A 148 -14.30 -1.28 -9.86
CA ASN A 148 -15.35 -0.34 -10.23
C ASN A 148 -15.24 1.03 -9.56
N LYS A 149 -14.14 1.26 -8.80
CA LYS A 149 -13.82 2.59 -8.25
C LYS A 149 -13.06 3.41 -9.28
N THR A 150 -13.22 4.74 -9.19
CA THR A 150 -12.48 5.66 -10.06
C THR A 150 -11.05 5.86 -9.54
N VAL A 151 -10.18 6.35 -10.41
CA VAL A 151 -8.83 6.80 -10.05
C VAL A 151 -8.92 7.87 -8.96
N GLU A 152 -9.81 8.85 -9.10
CA GLU A 152 -10.02 9.92 -8.10
C GLU A 152 -10.42 9.35 -6.74
N TYR A 153 -11.35 8.39 -6.70
CA TYR A 153 -11.73 7.73 -5.46
C TYR A 153 -10.51 7.12 -4.76
N PHE A 154 -9.70 6.36 -5.50
CA PHE A 154 -8.51 5.72 -4.95
C PHE A 154 -7.48 6.71 -4.42
N MET A 155 -7.28 7.82 -5.16
CA MET A 155 -6.27 8.83 -4.83
C MET A 155 -6.71 9.79 -3.71
N THR A 156 -7.98 9.81 -3.34
CA THR A 156 -8.52 10.74 -2.33
C THR A 156 -9.01 10.07 -1.05
N HIS A 157 -9.14 8.75 -1.01
CA HIS A 157 -9.58 8.04 0.18
C HIS A 157 -8.38 7.57 1.02
N LYS A 158 -8.53 7.65 2.33
CA LYS A 158 -7.52 7.24 3.32
C LYS A 158 -7.10 5.79 3.12
N ASP A 159 -8.07 4.91 3.03
CA ASP A 159 -7.89 3.49 2.78
C ASP A 159 -8.97 2.96 1.84
N PRO A 160 -8.78 3.08 0.54
CA PRO A 160 -9.76 2.60 -0.44
C PRO A 160 -9.95 1.08 -0.42
N TYR A 161 -9.04 0.36 0.25
CA TYR A 161 -9.07 -1.11 0.39
C TYR A 161 -9.66 -1.56 1.72
N TYR A 162 -9.89 -0.63 2.64
CA TYR A 162 -10.37 -1.00 3.97
C TYR A 162 -11.74 -1.66 3.87
N ARG A 163 -11.75 -2.92 4.24
CA ARG A 163 -12.98 -3.62 4.57
C ARG A 163 -13.12 -3.60 6.08
N LYS A 164 -14.22 -3.04 6.57
CA LYS A 164 -14.67 -3.42 7.90
C LYS A 164 -14.72 -4.94 7.90
N LYS A 165 -13.81 -5.60 8.62
CA LYS A 165 -14.02 -6.99 8.97
C LYS A 165 -15.34 -7.00 9.73
N THR A 166 -16.37 -7.55 9.14
CA THR A 166 -17.57 -7.95 9.86
C THR A 166 -17.10 -8.95 10.90
N VAL A 167 -17.17 -8.53 12.11
CA VAL A 167 -16.90 -9.39 13.27
C VAL A 167 -17.94 -10.47 13.29
#